data_e98cd48e32aa84199d78c366e1443452
#
_entry.id   e98cd48e32aa84199d78c366e1443452
#
_cell.length_a   1.000
_cell.length_b   1.000
_cell.length_c   1.000
_cell.angle_alpha   90.00
_cell.angle_beta   90.00
_cell.angle_gamma   90.00
#
_symmetry.space_group_name_H-M   'P 1'
#
loop_
_entity.id
_entity.type
_entity.pdbx_description
1 polymer ?
#
loop_
_entity_poly.entity_id
_entity_poly.type
_entity_poly.pdbx_seq_one_letter_code
_entity_poly.pdbx_strand_id
1 'polypeptide(L)'
;MYQKTIKDISEDWKSTKKEYIKLSTYAAYVLLINNHIIPHFGNLTKIEENDVQSFVLQSLNKGLKEKTIKDIIIVLKMIIKFGIKNKYLEYQQIDVVFPTNHEEHKMEVLSRQDEKKIIDYLEQNFTFKNLGIIICLSTGIRIGEICALKWEDIDIENGVIKVSKTLQRIYLVDEAIKTTKLIIDKPKTKNSFREIPLSIDLIRIVRPIMKVVNKDYYILTNEEKPTEPRTYRNYYKNLMKKLNIPLIKFHGLRHSFATRCIESNCDYKTISVLLGHSNITTTLNLYVHPNFEQKKKVINKMLKSIK
;
A
#
# COMPACT_ATOMS: atom_id res chain seq x y z
N MET A 1 33.36 8.23 30.01
CA MET A 1 32.18 8.41 29.12
C MET A 1 31.18 7.32 29.43
N TYR A 2 29.96 7.63 29.76
CA TYR A 2 28.92 6.61 30.00
C TYR A 2 28.58 5.99 28.63
N GLN A 3 28.88 4.71 28.48
CA GLN A 3 28.65 4.00 27.22
C GLN A 3 27.16 3.70 27.12
N LYS A 4 26.44 4.33 26.18
CA LYS A 4 25.00 4.12 26.00
C LYS A 4 24.73 2.75 25.38
N THR A 5 23.70 2.08 25.86
CA THR A 5 23.20 0.86 25.25
C THR A 5 22.40 1.15 23.98
N ILE A 6 22.20 0.14 23.14
CA ILE A 6 21.34 0.29 21.94
C ILE A 6 19.90 0.67 22.33
N LYS A 7 19.43 0.23 23.49
CA LYS A 7 18.12 0.66 24.04
C LYS A 7 18.10 2.17 24.28
N ASP A 8 19.13 2.72 24.98
CA ASP A 8 19.21 4.15 25.25
C ASP A 8 19.30 4.99 23.97
N ILE A 9 20.13 4.53 23.02
CA ILE A 9 20.27 5.17 21.70
C ILE A 9 18.94 5.13 20.91
N SER A 10 18.19 4.02 21.03
CA SER A 10 16.88 3.88 20.39
C SER A 10 15.86 4.84 20.96
N GLU A 11 15.86 5.09 22.29
CA GLU A 11 14.95 6.05 22.92
C GLU A 11 15.27 7.49 22.45
N ASP A 12 16.55 7.88 22.48
CA ASP A 12 16.99 9.17 21.96
C ASP A 12 16.61 9.37 20.48
N TRP A 13 16.81 8.32 19.67
CA TRP A 13 16.47 8.34 18.25
C TRP A 13 14.94 8.48 18.03
N LYS A 14 14.12 7.74 18.81
CA LYS A 14 12.65 7.83 18.75
C LYS A 14 12.18 9.25 19.03
N SER A 15 12.68 9.89 20.10
CA SER A 15 12.35 11.25 20.49
C SER A 15 12.65 12.24 19.37
N THR A 16 13.84 12.13 18.76
CA THR A 16 14.23 12.98 17.63
C THR A 16 13.37 12.71 16.39
N LYS A 17 13.07 11.44 16.08
CA LYS A 17 12.35 11.07 14.85
C LYS A 17 10.89 11.47 14.85
N LYS A 18 10.25 11.49 16.00
CA LYS A 18 8.83 11.82 16.16
C LYS A 18 8.45 13.13 15.48
N GLU A 19 9.33 14.14 15.57
CA GLU A 19 9.10 15.48 15.01
C GLU A 19 9.22 15.56 13.48
N TYR A 20 9.92 14.61 12.84
CA TYR A 20 10.30 14.71 11.43
C TYR A 20 9.56 13.76 10.49
N ILE A 21 8.78 12.82 11.03
CA ILE A 21 8.11 11.81 10.21
C ILE A 21 6.62 11.69 10.53
N LYS A 22 5.84 11.18 9.56
CA LYS A 22 4.42 10.93 9.78
C LYS A 22 4.19 9.96 10.93
N LEU A 23 3.15 10.21 11.71
CA LEU A 23 2.76 9.39 12.86
C LEU A 23 2.63 7.91 12.51
N SER A 24 2.09 7.57 11.33
CA SER A 24 1.99 6.17 10.87
C SER A 24 3.35 5.51 10.63
N THR A 25 4.34 6.25 10.15
CA THR A 25 5.71 5.74 9.96
C THR A 25 6.42 5.62 11.30
N TYR A 26 6.25 6.61 12.17
CA TYR A 26 6.78 6.56 13.54
C TYR A 26 6.26 5.34 14.30
N ALA A 27 4.95 5.12 14.29
CA ALA A 27 4.32 3.97 14.93
C ALA A 27 4.88 2.63 14.40
N ALA A 28 5.08 2.51 13.09
CA ALA A 28 5.70 1.32 12.51
C ALA A 28 7.13 1.10 13.00
N TYR A 29 7.94 2.16 13.06
CA TYR A 29 9.31 2.07 13.56
C TYR A 29 9.35 1.68 15.04
N VAL A 30 8.52 2.29 15.89
CA VAL A 30 8.45 1.96 17.31
C VAL A 30 8.06 0.51 17.52
N LEU A 31 7.13 -0.03 16.73
CA LEU A 31 6.77 -1.46 16.80
C LEU A 31 7.94 -2.37 16.43
N LEU A 32 8.71 -2.04 15.38
CA LEU A 32 9.89 -2.81 15.01
C LEU A 32 10.98 -2.75 16.10
N ILE A 33 11.18 -1.57 16.67
CA ILE A 33 12.15 -1.36 17.75
C ILE A 33 11.77 -2.18 18.99
N ASN A 34 10.54 -2.02 19.48
CA ASN A 34 10.11 -2.64 20.74
C ASN A 34 9.94 -4.16 20.61
N ASN A 35 9.51 -4.67 19.46
CA ASN A 35 9.23 -6.10 19.29
C ASN A 35 10.45 -6.90 18.83
N HIS A 36 11.44 -6.25 18.19
CA HIS A 36 12.55 -6.98 17.57
C HIS A 36 13.93 -6.43 17.93
N ILE A 37 14.15 -5.10 17.87
CA ILE A 37 15.49 -4.53 18.08
C ILE A 37 15.88 -4.56 19.56
N ILE A 38 15.04 -4.02 20.45
CA ILE A 38 15.32 -3.99 21.87
C ILE A 38 15.47 -5.40 22.48
N PRO A 39 14.61 -6.40 22.16
CA PRO A 39 14.77 -7.74 22.72
C PRO A 39 16.08 -8.44 22.32
N HIS A 40 16.67 -8.12 21.16
CA HIS A 40 17.91 -8.77 20.70
C HIS A 40 19.16 -7.95 20.98
N PHE A 41 19.11 -6.64 20.76
CA PHE A 41 20.27 -5.77 20.77
C PHE A 41 20.26 -4.75 21.89
N GLY A 42 19.14 -4.62 22.63
CA GLY A 42 18.90 -3.52 23.57
C GLY A 42 19.98 -3.35 24.63
N ASN A 43 20.53 -4.43 25.18
CA ASN A 43 21.55 -4.41 26.22
C ASN A 43 22.99 -4.26 25.69
N LEU A 44 23.19 -4.32 24.38
CA LEU A 44 24.52 -4.18 23.78
C LEU A 44 24.94 -2.71 23.76
N THR A 45 26.22 -2.47 24.02
CA THR A 45 26.88 -1.17 23.88
C THR A 45 27.68 -1.06 22.58
N LYS A 46 27.86 -2.19 21.88
CA LYS A 46 28.49 -2.33 20.56
C LYS A 46 27.69 -3.36 19.78
N ILE A 47 27.52 -3.18 18.51
CA ILE A 47 26.92 -4.17 17.59
C ILE A 47 27.98 -4.55 16.58
N GLU A 48 28.17 -5.84 16.37
CA GLU A 48 29.06 -6.36 15.32
C GLU A 48 28.23 -6.94 14.17
N GLU A 49 28.82 -7.07 13.01
CA GLU A 49 28.17 -7.64 11.82
C GLU A 49 27.64 -9.05 12.10
N ASN A 50 28.42 -9.85 12.85
CA ASN A 50 28.04 -11.20 13.26
C ASN A 50 26.77 -11.24 14.13
N ASP A 51 26.55 -10.23 14.98
CA ASP A 51 25.32 -10.14 15.79
C ASP A 51 24.10 -9.98 14.91
N VAL A 52 24.23 -9.10 13.89
CA VAL A 52 23.13 -8.81 12.96
C VAL A 52 22.90 -9.99 12.01
N GLN A 53 23.98 -10.66 11.55
CA GLN A 53 23.85 -11.86 10.72
C GLN A 53 23.19 -13.02 11.48
N SER A 54 23.56 -13.22 12.75
CA SER A 54 22.95 -14.21 13.64
C SER A 54 21.46 -13.92 13.87
N PHE A 55 21.09 -12.64 14.07
CA PHE A 55 19.70 -12.22 14.17
C PHE A 55 18.89 -12.55 12.92
N VAL A 56 19.46 -12.33 11.72
CA VAL A 56 18.79 -12.66 10.46
C VAL A 56 18.47 -14.14 10.39
N LEU A 57 19.47 -15.00 10.61
CA LEU A 57 19.30 -16.45 10.54
C LEU A 57 18.29 -16.96 11.60
N GLN A 58 18.37 -16.48 12.83
CA GLN A 58 17.42 -16.85 13.88
C GLN A 58 16.00 -16.39 13.55
N SER A 59 15.84 -15.19 12.97
CA SER A 59 14.54 -14.64 12.61
C SER A 59 13.90 -15.41 11.44
N LEU A 60 14.70 -15.82 10.45
CA LEU A 60 14.25 -16.68 9.37
C LEU A 60 13.80 -18.05 9.90
N ASN A 61 14.59 -18.66 10.77
CA ASN A 61 14.27 -19.94 11.40
C ASN A 61 12.99 -19.87 12.25
N LYS A 62 12.68 -18.72 12.85
CA LYS A 62 11.41 -18.46 13.56
C LYS A 62 10.24 -18.17 12.60
N GLY A 63 10.44 -18.21 11.28
CA GLY A 63 9.39 -18.01 10.28
C GLY A 63 9.05 -16.55 9.97
N LEU A 64 9.88 -15.57 10.37
CA LEU A 64 9.70 -14.20 9.93
C LEU A 64 9.99 -14.10 8.44
N LYS A 65 9.15 -13.32 7.74
CA LYS A 65 9.37 -13.07 6.31
C LYS A 65 10.62 -12.21 6.11
N GLU A 66 11.40 -12.54 5.09
CA GLU A 66 12.62 -11.83 4.71
C GLU A 66 12.40 -10.31 4.61
N LYS A 67 11.28 -9.88 4.00
CA LYS A 67 10.92 -8.46 3.91
C LYS A 67 10.79 -7.81 5.30
N THR A 68 10.18 -8.48 6.26
CA THR A 68 10.04 -7.95 7.64
C THR A 68 11.42 -7.81 8.30
N ILE A 69 12.30 -8.80 8.10
CA ILE A 69 13.66 -8.76 8.64
C ILE A 69 14.46 -7.61 7.99
N LYS A 70 14.34 -7.42 6.68
CA LYS A 70 14.95 -6.28 5.97
C LYS A 70 14.47 -4.94 6.54
N ASP A 71 13.17 -4.78 6.81
CA ASP A 71 12.61 -3.57 7.41
C ASP A 71 13.17 -3.33 8.83
N ILE A 72 13.33 -4.38 9.65
CA ILE A 72 13.96 -4.30 10.98
C ILE A 72 15.41 -3.82 10.87
N ILE A 73 16.19 -4.40 9.95
CA ILE A 73 17.59 -4.04 9.74
C ILE A 73 17.74 -2.60 9.23
N ILE A 74 16.84 -2.13 8.37
CA ILE A 74 16.84 -0.72 7.93
C ILE A 74 16.68 0.20 9.14
N VAL A 75 15.74 -0.10 10.05
CA VAL A 75 15.55 0.72 11.25
C VAL A 75 16.74 0.62 12.19
N LEU A 76 17.31 -0.57 12.38
CA LEU A 76 18.54 -0.78 13.19
C LEU A 76 19.72 0.04 12.63
N LYS A 77 19.96 -0.01 11.32
CA LYS A 77 21.00 0.81 10.65
C LYS A 77 20.77 2.31 10.84
N MET A 78 19.50 2.78 10.86
CA MET A 78 19.18 4.18 11.15
C MET A 78 19.54 4.57 12.60
N ILE A 79 19.28 3.69 13.57
CA ILE A 79 19.63 3.90 14.98
C ILE A 79 21.14 3.91 15.16
N ILE A 80 21.86 2.96 14.57
CA ILE A 80 23.34 2.90 14.61
C ILE A 80 23.94 4.17 14.00
N LYS A 81 23.45 4.59 12.83
CA LYS A 81 23.91 5.85 12.19
C LYS A 81 23.68 7.07 13.09
N PHE A 82 22.56 7.12 13.81
CA PHE A 82 22.29 8.17 14.79
C PHE A 82 23.28 8.08 15.97
N GLY A 83 23.55 6.88 16.49
CA GLY A 83 24.53 6.66 17.56
C GLY A 83 25.95 7.10 17.17
N ILE A 84 26.39 6.79 15.95
CA ILE A 84 27.70 7.22 15.42
C ILE A 84 27.75 8.75 15.30
N LYS A 85 26.68 9.37 14.73
CA LYS A 85 26.60 10.83 14.57
C LYS A 85 26.71 11.57 15.89
N ASN A 86 26.14 11.01 16.97
CA ASN A 86 26.15 11.60 18.30
C ASN A 86 27.35 11.12 19.17
N LYS A 87 28.30 10.40 18.57
CA LYS A 87 29.51 9.86 19.26
C LYS A 87 29.19 8.90 20.41
N TYR A 88 28.05 8.21 20.34
CA TYR A 88 27.68 7.14 21.26
C TYR A 88 28.24 5.79 20.81
N LEU A 89 28.46 5.62 19.50
CA LEU A 89 29.04 4.44 18.87
C LEU A 89 30.22 4.84 17.99
N GLU A 90 31.18 3.94 17.87
CA GLU A 90 32.24 4.04 16.87
C GLU A 90 31.69 3.75 15.47
N TYR A 91 32.42 4.25 14.45
CA TYR A 91 32.04 3.96 13.07
C TYR A 91 32.16 2.46 12.79
N GLN A 92 31.11 1.92 12.19
CA GLN A 92 31.06 0.53 11.73
C GLN A 92 30.19 0.41 10.48
N GLN A 93 30.61 -0.46 9.59
CA GLN A 93 29.80 -0.89 8.44
C GLN A 93 29.19 -2.25 8.79
N ILE A 94 27.91 -2.41 8.50
CA ILE A 94 27.19 -3.66 8.72
C ILE A 94 26.61 -4.10 7.37
N ASP A 95 27.21 -5.13 6.80
CA ASP A 95 26.74 -5.76 5.59
C ASP A 95 26.12 -7.11 5.93
N VAL A 96 24.89 -7.29 5.52
CA VAL A 96 24.08 -8.46 5.89
C VAL A 96 23.70 -9.22 4.64
N VAL A 97 23.95 -10.51 4.64
CA VAL A 97 23.63 -11.42 3.56
C VAL A 97 22.33 -12.15 3.85
N PHE A 98 21.42 -12.16 2.89
CA PHE A 98 20.19 -12.94 2.95
C PHE A 98 20.34 -14.19 2.06
N PRO A 99 19.74 -15.34 2.46
CA PRO A 99 19.69 -16.51 1.60
C PRO A 99 18.98 -16.16 0.30
N THR A 100 19.52 -16.63 -0.82
CA THR A 100 18.90 -16.46 -2.15
C THR A 100 17.70 -17.38 -2.29
N ASN A 101 16.53 -16.92 -1.83
CA ASN A 101 15.27 -17.60 -2.10
C ASN A 101 14.58 -16.88 -3.25
N HIS A 102 14.56 -17.51 -4.44
CA HIS A 102 13.82 -17.04 -5.61
C HIS A 102 12.37 -17.50 -5.57
N GLU A 103 11.60 -17.11 -4.54
CA GLU A 103 10.14 -17.20 -4.65
C GLU A 103 9.66 -16.03 -5.52
N GLU A 104 9.36 -16.31 -6.78
CA GLU A 104 8.62 -15.38 -7.63
C GLU A 104 7.23 -15.14 -7.03
N HIS A 105 7.03 -13.99 -6.44
CA HIS A 105 5.68 -13.55 -6.04
C HIS A 105 4.84 -13.28 -7.28
N LYS A 106 4.13 -14.31 -7.78
CA LYS A 106 3.11 -14.10 -8.81
C LYS A 106 2.06 -13.13 -8.29
N MET A 107 1.85 -12.07 -9.06
CA MET A 107 0.81 -11.10 -8.75
C MET A 107 -0.56 -11.73 -8.96
N GLU A 108 -1.40 -11.60 -7.92
CA GLU A 108 -2.78 -12.04 -7.98
C GLU A 108 -3.62 -10.97 -8.70
N VAL A 109 -4.16 -11.33 -9.85
CA VAL A 109 -5.12 -10.52 -10.64
C VAL A 109 -6.38 -11.34 -10.89
N LEU A 110 -7.53 -10.67 -11.00
CA LEU A 110 -8.78 -11.33 -11.39
C LEU A 110 -8.71 -11.78 -12.84
N SER A 111 -9.29 -12.94 -13.12
CA SER A 111 -9.59 -13.33 -14.50
C SER A 111 -10.64 -12.39 -15.09
N ARG A 112 -10.71 -12.26 -16.43
CA ARG A 112 -11.75 -11.46 -17.08
C ARG A 112 -13.16 -11.99 -16.77
N GLN A 113 -13.30 -13.31 -16.63
CA GLN A 113 -14.58 -13.95 -16.29
C GLN A 113 -15.01 -13.60 -14.86
N ASP A 114 -14.07 -13.68 -13.88
CA ASP A 114 -14.35 -13.34 -12.49
C ASP A 114 -14.67 -11.86 -12.34
N GLU A 115 -13.93 -10.99 -13.05
CA GLU A 115 -14.16 -9.54 -13.03
C GLU A 115 -15.57 -9.21 -13.57
N LYS A 116 -15.96 -9.82 -14.72
CA LYS A 116 -17.30 -9.69 -15.26
C LYS A 116 -18.37 -10.18 -14.27
N LYS A 117 -18.17 -11.37 -13.70
CA LYS A 117 -19.10 -11.93 -12.69
C LYS A 117 -19.28 -11.03 -11.48
N ILE A 118 -18.21 -10.37 -11.03
CA ILE A 118 -18.28 -9.38 -9.95
C ILE A 118 -19.12 -8.19 -10.41
N ILE A 119 -18.82 -7.59 -11.57
CA ILE A 119 -19.52 -6.39 -12.07
C ILE A 119 -21.00 -6.68 -12.25
N ASP A 120 -21.36 -7.78 -12.94
CA ASP A 120 -22.75 -8.18 -13.18
C ASP A 120 -23.54 -8.35 -11.86
N TYR A 121 -22.90 -8.95 -10.85
CA TYR A 121 -23.51 -9.08 -9.51
C TYR A 121 -23.70 -7.74 -8.82
N LEU A 122 -22.68 -6.86 -8.86
CA LEU A 122 -22.69 -5.57 -8.17
C LEU A 122 -23.72 -4.60 -8.77
N GLU A 123 -23.93 -4.65 -10.08
CA GLU A 123 -24.94 -3.85 -10.77
C GLU A 123 -26.36 -4.27 -10.39
N GLN A 124 -26.60 -5.60 -10.22
CA GLN A 124 -27.90 -6.12 -9.83
C GLN A 124 -28.18 -5.97 -8.33
N ASN A 125 -27.15 -5.84 -7.49
CA ASN A 125 -27.24 -5.78 -6.04
C ASN A 125 -26.62 -4.49 -5.52
N PHE A 126 -27.28 -3.37 -5.78
CA PHE A 126 -26.76 -2.06 -5.38
C PHE A 126 -26.65 -1.96 -3.85
N THR A 127 -25.48 -1.58 -3.39
CA THR A 127 -25.17 -1.02 -2.07
C THR A 127 -24.02 -0.04 -2.22
N PHE A 128 -23.87 0.92 -1.31
CA PHE A 128 -22.73 1.84 -1.34
C PHE A 128 -21.36 1.12 -1.24
N LYS A 129 -21.30 0.01 -0.51
CA LYS A 129 -20.08 -0.84 -0.46
C LYS A 129 -19.82 -1.53 -1.79
N ASN A 130 -20.85 -1.97 -2.50
CA ASN A 130 -20.73 -2.55 -3.83
C ASN A 130 -20.26 -1.50 -4.85
N LEU A 131 -20.85 -0.31 -4.83
CA LEU A 131 -20.38 0.82 -5.64
C LEU A 131 -18.89 1.11 -5.44
N GLY A 132 -18.41 1.05 -4.18
CA GLY A 132 -16.98 1.23 -3.89
C GLY A 132 -16.09 0.18 -4.55
N ILE A 133 -16.53 -1.08 -4.71
CA ILE A 133 -15.78 -2.12 -5.44
C ILE A 133 -15.75 -1.81 -6.94
N ILE A 134 -16.89 -1.36 -7.52
CA ILE A 134 -16.95 -0.92 -8.93
C ILE A 134 -15.95 0.23 -9.15
N ILE A 135 -15.94 1.23 -8.26
CA ILE A 135 -14.98 2.33 -8.33
C ILE A 135 -13.54 1.81 -8.27
N CYS A 136 -13.23 0.85 -7.37
CA CYS A 136 -11.89 0.29 -7.28
C CYS A 136 -11.45 -0.45 -8.56
N LEU A 137 -12.34 -1.23 -9.17
CA LEU A 137 -12.09 -1.93 -10.43
C LEU A 137 -11.91 -0.97 -11.61
N SER A 138 -12.66 0.14 -11.63
CA SER A 138 -12.65 1.12 -12.73
C SER A 138 -11.55 2.18 -12.63
N THR A 139 -10.92 2.35 -11.45
CA THR A 139 -9.98 3.45 -11.19
C THR A 139 -8.66 3.04 -10.58
N GLY A 140 -8.56 1.81 -10.10
CA GLY A 140 -7.38 1.32 -9.39
C GLY A 140 -7.07 2.04 -8.06
N ILE A 141 -8.04 2.73 -7.45
CA ILE A 141 -7.90 3.45 -6.18
C ILE A 141 -7.49 2.49 -5.03
N ARG A 142 -6.69 2.97 -4.07
CA ARG A 142 -6.26 2.15 -2.92
C ARG A 142 -7.37 2.01 -1.89
N ILE A 143 -7.36 0.92 -1.10
CA ILE A 143 -8.39 0.67 -0.07
C ILE A 143 -8.52 1.82 0.95
N GLY A 144 -7.41 2.42 1.38
CA GLY A 144 -7.45 3.56 2.30
C GLY A 144 -7.99 4.83 1.64
N GLU A 145 -7.79 4.99 0.33
CA GLU A 145 -8.29 6.12 -0.44
C GLU A 145 -9.81 5.99 -0.62
N ILE A 146 -10.32 4.83 -1.07
CA ILE A 146 -11.78 4.63 -1.23
C ILE A 146 -12.52 4.72 0.11
N CYS A 147 -11.92 4.26 1.21
CA CYS A 147 -12.52 4.40 2.54
C CYS A 147 -12.57 5.85 3.04
N ALA A 148 -11.73 6.74 2.50
CA ALA A 148 -11.69 8.16 2.84
C ALA A 148 -12.48 9.04 1.86
N LEU A 149 -12.99 8.46 0.77
CA LEU A 149 -13.63 9.19 -0.32
C LEU A 149 -15.03 9.63 0.10
N LYS A 150 -15.33 10.91 -0.09
CA LYS A 150 -16.63 11.52 0.12
C LYS A 150 -17.31 11.83 -1.21
N TRP A 151 -18.61 12.11 -1.18
CA TRP A 151 -19.34 12.51 -2.39
C TRP A 151 -18.85 13.84 -2.96
N GLU A 152 -18.35 14.77 -2.12
CA GLU A 152 -17.72 16.03 -2.57
C GLU A 152 -16.48 15.83 -3.44
N ASP A 153 -15.81 14.67 -3.29
CA ASP A 153 -14.59 14.33 -4.04
C ASP A 153 -14.92 13.85 -5.48
N ILE A 154 -16.21 13.65 -5.81
CA ILE A 154 -16.67 13.32 -7.17
C ILE A 154 -17.18 14.59 -7.86
N ASP A 155 -16.48 14.99 -8.91
CA ASP A 155 -16.90 16.05 -9.80
C ASP A 155 -17.56 15.42 -11.04
N ILE A 156 -18.90 15.31 -10.97
CA ILE A 156 -19.68 14.61 -12.02
C ILE A 156 -19.78 15.43 -13.31
N GLU A 157 -19.65 16.74 -13.24
CA GLU A 157 -19.69 17.63 -14.41
C GLU A 157 -18.41 17.50 -15.25
N ASN A 158 -17.25 17.47 -14.57
CA ASN A 158 -15.98 17.24 -15.24
C ASN A 158 -15.64 15.74 -15.38
N GLY A 159 -16.46 14.85 -14.83
CA GLY A 159 -16.28 13.40 -14.92
C GLY A 159 -14.99 12.91 -14.25
N VAL A 160 -14.65 13.40 -13.05
CA VAL A 160 -13.43 13.03 -12.34
C VAL A 160 -13.67 12.72 -10.86
N ILE A 161 -12.82 11.85 -10.32
CA ILE A 161 -12.67 11.62 -8.87
C ILE A 161 -11.36 12.27 -8.40
N LYS A 162 -11.44 13.09 -7.35
CA LYS A 162 -10.29 13.76 -6.71
C LYS A 162 -9.80 12.93 -5.53
N VAL A 163 -8.63 12.30 -5.67
CA VAL A 163 -8.02 11.50 -4.60
C VAL A 163 -7.04 12.37 -3.83
N SER A 164 -7.43 12.77 -2.62
CA SER A 164 -6.66 13.72 -1.77
C SER A 164 -6.44 13.23 -0.34
N LYS A 165 -7.07 12.12 0.06
CA LYS A 165 -7.10 11.63 1.44
C LYS A 165 -6.92 10.11 1.48
N THR A 166 -6.47 9.59 2.61
CA THR A 166 -6.42 8.15 2.89
C THR A 166 -6.78 7.88 4.34
N LEU A 167 -7.62 6.88 4.57
CA LEU A 167 -7.99 6.41 5.90
C LEU A 167 -7.09 5.23 6.28
N GLN A 168 -6.50 5.29 7.47
CA GLN A 168 -5.68 4.20 7.99
C GLN A 168 -5.83 4.08 9.50
N ARG A 169 -5.64 2.86 10.03
CA ARG A 169 -5.54 2.61 11.46
C ARG A 169 -4.08 2.59 11.86
N ILE A 170 -3.72 3.37 12.86
CA ILE A 170 -2.37 3.43 13.40
C ILE A 170 -2.36 3.00 14.86
N TYR A 171 -1.22 2.49 15.34
CA TYR A 171 -0.98 2.28 16.75
C TYR A 171 -0.59 3.60 17.41
N LEU A 172 -1.16 3.85 18.60
CA LEU A 172 -0.72 4.91 19.49
C LEU A 172 0.37 4.32 20.39
N VAL A 173 1.62 4.73 20.17
CA VAL A 173 2.80 4.09 20.77
C VAL A 173 3.28 4.79 22.05
N ASP A 174 2.69 5.94 22.36
CA ASP A 174 3.03 6.74 23.56
C ASP A 174 2.12 6.44 24.75
N GLU A 175 1.11 5.57 24.59
CA GLU A 175 0.19 5.19 25.67
C GLU A 175 0.64 3.89 26.33
N ALA A 176 0.49 3.80 27.64
CA ALA A 176 0.76 2.60 28.41
C ALA A 176 -0.06 1.38 27.95
N ILE A 177 -1.22 1.65 27.33
CA ILE A 177 -2.09 0.65 26.73
C ILE A 177 -1.92 0.68 25.21
N LYS A 178 -1.71 -0.49 24.59
CA LYS A 178 -1.64 -0.64 23.13
C LYS A 178 -2.99 -0.31 22.49
N THR A 179 -3.24 0.96 22.23
CA THR A 179 -4.45 1.44 21.57
C THR A 179 -4.21 1.73 20.09
N THR A 180 -5.28 1.79 19.32
CA THR A 180 -5.22 2.14 17.90
C THR A 180 -6.23 3.21 17.57
N LYS A 181 -5.89 4.12 16.64
CA LYS A 181 -6.75 5.20 16.18
C LYS A 181 -6.91 5.16 14.67
N LEU A 182 -8.12 5.43 14.20
CA LEU A 182 -8.36 5.74 12.79
C LEU A 182 -7.96 7.18 12.53
N ILE A 183 -7.14 7.38 11.53
CA ILE A 183 -6.75 8.71 11.06
C ILE A 183 -7.03 8.85 9.57
N ILE A 184 -7.49 10.05 9.19
CA ILE A 184 -7.54 10.48 7.81
C ILE A 184 -6.32 11.36 7.60
N ASP A 185 -5.45 10.95 6.71
CA ASP A 185 -4.19 11.62 6.44
C ASP A 185 -4.11 12.06 4.97
N LYS A 186 -3.37 13.13 4.72
CA LYS A 186 -3.00 13.49 3.35
C LYS A 186 -2.05 12.43 2.79
N PRO A 187 -2.10 12.11 1.51
CA PRO A 187 -1.19 11.16 0.90
C PRO A 187 0.28 11.52 1.14
N LYS A 188 1.16 10.50 1.13
CA LYS A 188 2.59 10.68 1.46
C LYS A 188 3.38 11.46 0.41
N THR A 189 2.92 11.47 -0.85
CA THR A 189 3.65 12.08 -1.98
C THR A 189 2.74 12.97 -2.80
N LYS A 190 3.31 13.96 -3.50
CA LYS A 190 2.57 14.81 -4.45
C LYS A 190 1.83 13.98 -5.52
N ASN A 191 2.43 12.91 -6.00
CA ASN A 191 1.83 12.03 -7.01
C ASN A 191 0.62 11.23 -6.49
N SER A 192 0.40 11.19 -5.19
CA SER A 192 -0.78 10.56 -4.61
C SER A 192 -2.00 11.48 -4.62
N PHE A 193 -1.81 12.81 -4.78
CA PHE A 193 -2.86 13.74 -5.14
C PHE A 193 -3.10 13.63 -6.64
N ARG A 194 -4.25 13.15 -7.03
CA ARG A 194 -4.55 12.95 -8.45
C ARG A 194 -6.04 13.04 -8.72
N GLU A 195 -6.36 13.41 -9.93
CA GLU A 195 -7.69 13.30 -10.50
C GLU A 195 -7.72 12.08 -11.41
N ILE A 196 -8.75 11.26 -11.26
CA ILE A 196 -8.96 10.05 -12.06
C ILE A 196 -10.21 10.25 -12.89
N PRO A 197 -10.13 10.23 -14.22
CA PRO A 197 -11.31 10.31 -15.10
C PRO A 197 -12.26 9.13 -14.83
N LEU A 198 -13.56 9.42 -14.81
CA LEU A 198 -14.61 8.41 -14.71
C LEU A 198 -14.96 7.88 -16.08
N SER A 199 -15.18 6.57 -16.19
CA SER A 199 -15.76 5.97 -17.38
C SER A 199 -17.23 6.40 -17.53
N ILE A 200 -17.74 6.37 -18.77
CA ILE A 200 -19.14 6.71 -19.07
C ILE A 200 -20.09 5.83 -18.25
N ASP A 201 -19.78 4.55 -18.09
CA ASP A 201 -20.63 3.63 -17.33
C ASP A 201 -20.64 3.97 -15.84
N LEU A 202 -19.49 4.33 -15.26
CA LEU A 202 -19.43 4.77 -13.87
C LEU A 202 -20.18 6.11 -13.67
N ILE A 203 -20.10 7.03 -14.62
CA ILE A 203 -20.90 8.28 -14.62
C ILE A 203 -22.40 7.97 -14.60
N ARG A 204 -22.86 7.02 -15.44
CA ARG A 204 -24.28 6.61 -15.49
C ARG A 204 -24.76 6.08 -14.13
N ILE A 205 -23.95 5.29 -13.42
CA ILE A 205 -24.27 4.76 -12.11
C ILE A 205 -24.29 5.87 -11.06
N VAL A 206 -23.30 6.75 -11.06
CA VAL A 206 -23.09 7.74 -9.97
C VAL A 206 -23.99 8.98 -10.13
N ARG A 207 -24.26 9.44 -11.36
CA ARG A 207 -25.02 10.67 -11.61
C ARG A 207 -26.38 10.73 -10.94
N PRO A 208 -27.26 9.71 -10.98
CA PRO A 208 -28.53 9.74 -10.26
C PRO A 208 -28.36 9.77 -8.73
N ILE A 209 -27.34 9.09 -8.21
CA ILE A 209 -27.05 9.03 -6.78
C ILE A 209 -26.61 10.40 -6.26
N MET A 210 -25.78 11.13 -7.02
CA MET A 210 -25.29 12.46 -6.67
C MET A 210 -26.40 13.51 -6.47
N LYS A 211 -27.60 13.26 -7.00
CA LYS A 211 -28.76 14.16 -6.83
C LYS A 211 -29.41 14.07 -5.46
N VAL A 212 -29.19 12.94 -4.74
CA VAL A 212 -29.94 12.64 -3.50
C VAL A 212 -29.02 12.43 -2.28
N VAL A 213 -27.71 12.38 -2.47
CA VAL A 213 -26.74 12.17 -1.37
C VAL A 213 -26.27 13.49 -0.78
N ASN A 214 -25.87 13.45 0.48
CA ASN A 214 -25.14 14.55 1.12
C ASN A 214 -23.67 14.52 0.67
N LYS A 215 -23.16 15.63 0.14
CA LYS A 215 -21.79 15.76 -0.37
C LYS A 215 -20.72 15.52 0.70
N ASP A 216 -21.03 15.81 1.98
CA ASP A 216 -20.11 15.62 3.11
C ASP A 216 -20.01 14.16 3.60
N TYR A 217 -20.89 13.28 3.10
CA TYR A 217 -20.92 11.88 3.51
C TYR A 217 -19.92 11.02 2.76
N TYR A 218 -19.45 9.95 3.42
CA TYR A 218 -18.55 9.00 2.81
C TYR A 218 -19.26 8.08 1.82
N ILE A 219 -18.64 7.82 0.67
CA ILE A 219 -19.26 7.03 -0.42
C ILE A 219 -19.63 5.61 0.05
N LEU A 220 -18.79 4.95 0.84
CA LEU A 220 -19.01 3.55 1.25
C LEU A 220 -20.12 3.35 2.28
N THR A 221 -20.48 4.37 3.01
CA THR A 221 -21.52 4.31 4.05
C THR A 221 -22.74 5.14 3.71
N ASN A 222 -22.56 6.19 2.94
CA ASN A 222 -23.48 7.30 2.78
C ASN A 222 -23.87 7.92 4.13
N GLU A 223 -22.88 8.07 5.02
CA GLU A 223 -22.99 8.60 6.37
C GLU A 223 -21.77 9.48 6.70
N GLU A 224 -21.84 10.19 7.83
CA GLU A 224 -20.74 11.01 8.36
C GLU A 224 -19.52 10.19 8.83
N LYS A 225 -19.70 8.88 9.06
CA LYS A 225 -18.63 8.01 9.53
C LYS A 225 -18.10 7.12 8.39
N PRO A 226 -16.77 7.08 8.19
CA PRO A 226 -16.17 6.23 7.17
C PRO A 226 -16.18 4.75 7.55
N THR A 227 -16.17 3.87 6.56
CA THR A 227 -15.89 2.45 6.76
C THR A 227 -14.38 2.24 6.98
N GLU A 228 -14.02 1.54 8.04
CA GLU A 228 -12.62 1.18 8.27
C GLU A 228 -12.08 0.25 7.17
N PRO A 229 -10.83 0.43 6.68
CA PRO A 229 -10.22 -0.44 5.66
C PRO A 229 -10.25 -1.93 6.00
N ARG A 230 -10.10 -2.31 7.29
CA ARG A 230 -10.20 -3.71 7.73
C ARG A 230 -11.62 -4.25 7.53
N THR A 231 -12.62 -3.49 7.91
CA THR A 231 -14.04 -3.86 7.76
C THR A 231 -14.41 -4.00 6.28
N TYR A 232 -13.94 -3.07 5.44
CA TYR A 232 -14.20 -3.12 4.00
C TYR A 232 -13.48 -4.29 3.31
N ARG A 233 -12.27 -4.62 3.76
CA ARG A 233 -11.56 -5.82 3.29
C ARG A 233 -12.30 -7.11 3.64
N ASN A 234 -12.88 -7.19 4.83
CA ASN A 234 -13.70 -8.34 5.23
C ASN A 234 -14.99 -8.43 4.40
N TYR A 235 -15.62 -7.29 4.12
CA TYR A 235 -16.78 -7.24 3.21
C TYR A 235 -16.42 -7.81 1.83
N TYR A 236 -15.33 -7.35 1.23
CA TYR A 236 -14.81 -7.85 -0.04
C TYR A 236 -14.52 -9.36 0.01
N LYS A 237 -13.87 -9.85 1.07
CA LYS A 237 -13.60 -11.29 1.25
C LYS A 237 -14.89 -12.12 1.25
N ASN A 238 -15.92 -11.63 1.94
CA ASN A 238 -17.21 -12.32 1.99
C ASN A 238 -17.93 -12.29 0.62
N LEU A 239 -17.79 -11.19 -0.13
CA LEU A 239 -18.31 -11.11 -1.49
C LEU A 239 -17.64 -12.14 -2.42
N MET A 240 -16.30 -12.24 -2.41
CA MET A 240 -15.57 -13.24 -3.20
C MET A 240 -16.03 -14.65 -2.88
N LYS A 241 -16.19 -14.96 -1.58
CA LYS A 241 -16.73 -16.26 -1.14
C LYS A 241 -18.15 -16.49 -1.65
N LYS A 242 -19.04 -15.50 -1.54
CA LYS A 242 -20.43 -15.58 -2.03
C LYS A 242 -20.51 -15.86 -3.53
N LEU A 243 -19.61 -15.23 -4.30
CA LEU A 243 -19.56 -15.39 -5.76
C LEU A 243 -18.78 -16.65 -6.20
N ASN A 244 -18.24 -17.40 -5.26
CA ASN A 244 -17.37 -18.54 -5.56
C ASN A 244 -16.22 -18.17 -6.51
N ILE A 245 -15.55 -17.07 -6.18
CA ILE A 245 -14.38 -16.54 -6.90
C ILE A 245 -13.14 -16.74 -6.03
N PRO A 246 -11.99 -17.18 -6.60
CA PRO A 246 -10.75 -17.28 -5.85
C PRO A 246 -10.39 -15.99 -5.13
N LEU A 247 -10.10 -16.08 -3.83
CA LEU A 247 -9.80 -14.91 -3.03
C LEU A 247 -8.42 -14.36 -3.37
N ILE A 248 -8.39 -13.22 -4.04
CA ILE A 248 -7.19 -12.39 -4.16
C ILE A 248 -7.20 -11.30 -3.08
N LYS A 249 -6.03 -10.77 -2.72
CA LYS A 249 -5.96 -9.63 -1.79
C LYS A 249 -6.70 -8.43 -2.38
N PHE A 250 -7.30 -7.57 -1.53
CA PHE A 250 -8.02 -6.37 -2.00
C PHE A 250 -7.16 -5.50 -2.95
N HIS A 251 -5.85 -5.44 -2.73
CA HIS A 251 -4.93 -4.72 -3.62
C HIS A 251 -4.85 -5.34 -5.03
N GLY A 252 -5.25 -6.60 -5.18
CA GLY A 252 -5.38 -7.28 -6.46
C GLY A 252 -6.42 -6.62 -7.39
N LEU A 253 -7.46 -5.93 -6.86
CA LEU A 253 -8.38 -5.14 -7.68
C LEU A 253 -7.64 -4.03 -8.45
N ARG A 254 -6.72 -3.35 -7.79
CA ARG A 254 -5.86 -2.34 -8.42
C ARG A 254 -4.88 -2.96 -9.42
N HIS A 255 -4.35 -4.15 -9.13
CA HIS A 255 -3.52 -4.89 -10.08
C HIS A 255 -4.34 -5.30 -11.30
N SER A 256 -5.58 -5.76 -11.11
CA SER A 256 -6.50 -6.09 -12.19
C SER A 256 -6.78 -4.88 -13.08
N PHE A 257 -7.12 -3.73 -12.50
CA PHE A 257 -7.27 -2.47 -13.25
C PHE A 257 -6.04 -2.16 -14.11
N ALA A 258 -4.85 -2.18 -13.50
CA ALA A 258 -3.62 -1.89 -14.22
C ALA A 258 -3.34 -2.90 -15.34
N THR A 259 -3.61 -4.20 -15.10
CA THR A 259 -3.51 -5.24 -16.12
C THR A 259 -4.45 -4.98 -17.29
N ARG A 260 -5.71 -4.60 -17.02
CA ARG A 260 -6.68 -4.26 -18.09
C ARG A 260 -6.24 -3.05 -18.91
N CYS A 261 -5.69 -2.02 -18.25
CA CYS A 261 -5.12 -0.86 -18.95
C CYS A 261 -4.00 -1.29 -19.91
N ILE A 262 -3.08 -2.14 -19.47
CA ILE A 262 -1.98 -2.65 -20.32
C ILE A 262 -2.52 -3.51 -21.47
N GLU A 263 -3.44 -4.40 -21.20
CA GLU A 263 -4.11 -5.22 -22.24
C GLU A 263 -4.83 -4.36 -23.29
N SER A 264 -5.29 -3.17 -22.89
CA SER A 264 -5.88 -2.16 -23.76
C SER A 264 -4.85 -1.24 -24.43
N ASN A 265 -3.56 -1.56 -24.36
CA ASN A 265 -2.44 -0.81 -24.94
C ASN A 265 -2.25 0.61 -24.39
N CYS A 266 -2.68 0.86 -23.13
CA CYS A 266 -2.34 2.11 -22.45
C CYS A 266 -0.83 2.16 -22.18
N ASP A 267 -0.24 3.34 -22.29
CA ASP A 267 1.18 3.53 -21.95
C ASP A 267 1.42 3.47 -20.44
N TYR A 268 2.59 2.96 -20.04
CA TYR A 268 2.95 2.75 -18.64
C TYR A 268 3.01 4.04 -17.83
N LYS A 269 3.31 5.18 -18.48
CA LYS A 269 3.37 6.48 -17.80
C LYS A 269 1.98 6.94 -17.38
N THR A 270 1.01 6.85 -18.28
CA THR A 270 -0.40 7.15 -17.99
C THR A 270 -0.93 6.26 -16.88
N ILE A 271 -0.68 4.94 -16.94
CA ILE A 271 -1.08 4.00 -15.89
C ILE A 271 -0.44 4.38 -14.54
N SER A 272 0.86 4.72 -14.54
CA SER A 272 1.57 5.15 -13.34
C SER A 272 0.97 6.40 -12.70
N VAL A 273 0.54 7.37 -13.52
CA VAL A 273 -0.12 8.61 -13.09
C VAL A 273 -1.51 8.30 -12.52
N LEU A 274 -2.34 7.54 -13.22
CA LEU A 274 -3.67 7.14 -12.75
C LEU A 274 -3.60 6.40 -11.41
N LEU A 275 -2.64 5.52 -11.27
CA LEU A 275 -2.40 4.80 -10.03
C LEU A 275 -1.77 5.68 -8.93
N GLY A 276 -1.12 6.79 -9.26
CA GLY A 276 -0.37 7.62 -8.31
C GLY A 276 0.84 6.87 -7.75
N HIS A 277 1.64 6.25 -8.62
CA HIS A 277 2.93 5.70 -8.25
C HIS A 277 3.98 6.82 -8.22
N SER A 278 4.77 6.86 -7.14
CA SER A 278 5.87 7.81 -7.01
C SER A 278 7.03 7.52 -7.98
N ASN A 279 7.16 6.25 -8.40
CA ASN A 279 8.16 5.80 -9.35
C ASN A 279 7.48 4.89 -10.39
N ILE A 280 7.72 5.19 -11.66
CA ILE A 280 7.21 4.40 -12.80
C ILE A 280 7.73 2.95 -12.77
N THR A 281 8.92 2.72 -12.20
CA THR A 281 9.48 1.39 -12.00
C THR A 281 8.53 0.47 -11.23
N THR A 282 7.71 1.03 -10.32
CA THR A 282 6.67 0.26 -9.64
C THR A 282 5.64 -0.28 -10.62
N THR A 283 5.25 0.49 -11.64
CA THR A 283 4.35 0.03 -12.70
C THR A 283 5.05 -0.96 -13.64
N LEU A 284 6.29 -0.68 -14.02
CA LEU A 284 7.05 -1.56 -14.90
C LEU A 284 7.30 -2.93 -14.27
N ASN A 285 7.74 -2.99 -13.01
CA ASN A 285 8.00 -4.24 -12.30
C ASN A 285 6.75 -5.10 -12.11
N LEU A 286 5.56 -4.51 -12.15
CA LEU A 286 4.31 -5.25 -12.10
C LEU A 286 4.06 -6.05 -13.40
N TYR A 287 4.72 -5.71 -14.53
CA TYR A 287 4.35 -6.17 -15.86
C TYR A 287 5.55 -6.52 -16.76
N VAL A 288 6.67 -6.89 -16.16
CA VAL A 288 7.96 -7.13 -16.85
C VAL A 288 7.94 -8.29 -17.85
N HIS A 289 6.88 -9.12 -17.88
CA HIS A 289 6.81 -10.26 -18.79
C HIS A 289 5.64 -10.12 -19.78
N PRO A 290 5.78 -9.32 -20.87
CA PRO A 290 4.79 -9.34 -21.93
C PRO A 290 4.69 -10.75 -22.51
N ASN A 291 3.47 -11.27 -22.65
CA ASN A 291 3.25 -12.58 -23.24
C ASN A 291 3.61 -12.56 -24.74
N PHE A 292 3.79 -13.77 -25.33
CA PHE A 292 4.21 -13.91 -26.73
C PHE A 292 3.29 -13.16 -27.71
N GLU A 293 1.97 -13.18 -27.47
CA GLU A 293 0.98 -12.50 -28.32
C GLU A 293 1.13 -10.97 -28.27
N GLN A 294 1.43 -10.42 -27.12
CA GLN A 294 1.72 -8.97 -26.97
C GLN A 294 2.99 -8.60 -27.75
N LYS A 295 4.04 -9.40 -27.66
CA LYS A 295 5.30 -9.19 -28.43
C LYS A 295 5.02 -9.23 -29.93
N LYS A 296 4.25 -10.21 -30.40
CA LYS A 296 3.85 -10.36 -31.82
C LYS A 296 3.03 -9.17 -32.32
N LYS A 297 2.06 -8.70 -31.52
CA LYS A 297 1.26 -7.51 -31.87
C LYS A 297 2.12 -6.26 -32.03
N VAL A 298 3.08 -6.03 -31.15
CA VAL A 298 4.00 -4.88 -31.23
C VAL A 298 4.84 -4.93 -32.49
N ILE A 299 5.43 -6.07 -32.81
CA ILE A 299 6.23 -6.24 -34.05
C ILE A 299 5.38 -6.02 -35.28
N ASN A 300 4.17 -6.59 -35.35
CA ASN A 300 3.27 -6.40 -36.48
C ASN A 300 2.81 -4.95 -36.63
N LYS A 301 2.59 -4.23 -35.53
CA LYS A 301 2.24 -2.80 -35.56
C LYS A 301 3.39 -1.95 -36.07
N MET A 302 4.60 -2.23 -35.63
CA MET A 302 5.83 -1.55 -36.10
C MET A 302 6.01 -1.73 -37.60
N LEU A 303 5.93 -2.96 -38.11
CA LEU A 303 6.04 -3.24 -39.54
C LEU A 303 4.96 -2.54 -40.40
N LYS A 304 3.72 -2.40 -39.86
CA LYS A 304 2.65 -1.64 -40.57
C LYS A 304 2.90 -0.15 -40.58
N SER A 305 3.68 0.41 -39.65
CA SER A 305 3.99 1.84 -39.63
C SER A 305 5.15 2.24 -40.55
N ILE A 306 5.86 1.25 -41.14
CA ILE A 306 6.96 1.45 -42.08
C ILE A 306 6.50 1.26 -43.53
N LYS A 307 5.36 0.59 -43.72
CA LYS A 307 4.69 0.45 -45.03
C LYS A 307 3.66 1.56 -45.25
#